data_495b68d47e37260f835832e08d2a16b6
#
_entry.id   495b68d47e37260f835832e08d2a16b6
#
_cell.length_a   1.000
_cell.length_b   1.000
_cell.length_c   1.000
_cell.angle_alpha   90.00
_cell.angle_beta   90.00
_cell.angle_gamma   90.00
#
_symmetry.space_group_name_H-M   'P 1'
#
loop_
_entity.id
_entity.type
_entity.pdbx_description
1 polymer ?
#
loop_
_entity_poly.entity_id
_entity_poly.type
_entity_poly.pdbx_seq_one_letter_code
_entity_poly.pdbx_strand_id
1 'polypeptide(L)'
;MGPGIEEIKRDLSPLLNLSSGTWEEVGDEEEDKPLTWVMLTGKPVTRFIAGDKMQSEMQSSLFLGSLFVLITLSIGFRSVKQAMVSLTPILLVVVWLYGLIYAFGYSLNIVTVTIATISLGVGIDYCIHVTERYREEKEKGKNHQQALKGVGGACALALVGSAVSDVAGFAIIATSSMGLFNTFGLFSAIMIVLSLIASLVITTAALGIMHYDFSTSEPSTQEE
;
A
#
# COMPACT_ATOMS: atom_id res chain seq x y z
N MET A 1 -3.94 22.86 -4.23
CA MET A 1 -3.96 23.85 -3.12
C MET A 1 -3.15 25.03 -3.56
N GLY A 2 -3.68 26.25 -3.46
CA GLY A 2 -3.06 27.40 -4.05
C GLY A 2 -1.79 27.84 -3.31
N PRO A 3 -0.85 28.46 -4.03
CA PRO A 3 0.36 29.05 -3.48
C PRO A 3 0.12 30.07 -2.37
N GLY A 4 -1.09 30.55 -2.21
CA GLY A 4 -1.44 31.60 -1.26
C GLY A 4 -1.26 31.26 0.23
N ILE A 5 -1.40 30.00 0.66
CA ILE A 5 -1.24 29.66 2.09
C ILE A 5 0.22 29.57 2.49
N GLU A 6 1.07 29.05 1.63
CA GLU A 6 2.52 29.01 1.82
C GLU A 6 3.12 30.44 1.78
N GLU A 7 2.58 31.29 0.92
CA GLU A 7 3.00 32.68 0.80
C GLU A 7 2.60 33.48 2.03
N ILE A 8 1.35 33.33 2.50
CA ILE A 8 0.87 33.93 3.75
C ILE A 8 1.66 33.43 4.96
N LYS A 9 1.98 32.14 5.02
CA LYS A 9 2.79 31.54 6.09
C LYS A 9 4.22 32.12 6.09
N ARG A 10 4.81 32.30 4.91
CA ARG A 10 6.14 32.90 4.75
C ARG A 10 6.16 34.36 5.15
N ASP A 11 5.13 35.12 4.73
CA ASP A 11 5.05 36.57 5.01
C ASP A 11 4.72 36.86 6.47
N LEU A 12 4.00 35.94 7.15
CA LEU A 12 3.69 36.04 8.57
C LEU A 12 4.74 35.35 9.48
N SER A 13 5.64 34.56 8.91
CA SER A 13 6.66 33.83 9.68
C SER A 13 7.56 34.72 10.55
N PRO A 14 7.91 35.97 10.18
CA PRO A 14 8.63 36.87 11.06
C PRO A 14 7.79 37.40 12.23
N LEU A 15 6.45 37.37 12.09
CA LEU A 15 5.51 37.83 13.11
C LEU A 15 4.96 36.70 13.97
N LEU A 16 5.09 35.47 13.47
CA LEU A 16 4.59 34.27 14.12
C LEU A 16 5.79 33.44 14.57
N ASN A 17 5.99 33.31 15.86
CA ASN A 17 6.97 32.37 16.42
C ASN A 17 6.41 30.94 16.24
N LEU A 18 6.27 30.50 14.98
CA LEU A 18 5.82 29.17 14.62
C LEU A 18 6.99 28.19 14.76
N SER A 19 7.43 27.95 16.00
CA SER A 19 8.26 26.79 16.28
C SER A 19 7.41 25.55 16.11
N SER A 20 7.69 24.82 15.02
CA SER A 20 7.37 23.39 14.84
C SER A 20 6.17 22.84 15.61
N GLY A 21 4.95 23.13 15.18
CA GLY A 21 3.78 22.25 15.34
C GLY A 21 3.32 21.86 16.76
N THR A 22 3.84 22.42 17.81
CA THR A 22 3.38 22.22 19.18
C THR A 22 2.48 23.36 19.59
N TRP A 23 1.23 23.04 19.95
CA TRP A 23 0.31 23.95 20.60
C TRP A 23 0.77 24.12 22.04
N GLU A 24 1.37 25.24 22.41
CA GLU A 24 1.48 25.61 23.81
C GLU A 24 0.14 26.22 24.25
N GLU A 25 -0.45 25.62 25.27
CA GLU A 25 -1.57 26.22 25.98
C GLU A 25 -1.10 27.56 26.55
N VAL A 26 -1.79 28.62 26.15
CA VAL A 26 -1.58 29.95 26.73
C VAL A 26 -2.10 29.89 28.17
N GLY A 27 -1.20 29.85 29.12
CA GLY A 27 -1.53 29.99 30.54
C GLY A 27 -2.14 31.37 30.85
N ASP A 28 -3.13 31.40 31.73
CA ASP A 28 -3.95 32.55 32.08
C ASP A 28 -3.23 33.68 32.86
N GLU A 29 -1.93 33.84 32.73
CA GLU A 29 -1.20 34.85 33.50
C GLU A 29 -0.36 35.75 32.60
N GLU A 30 -0.91 36.95 32.30
CA GLU A 30 -0.27 38.26 32.26
C GLU A 30 -1.02 39.31 31.44
N GLU A 31 -1.67 40.22 32.15
CA GLU A 31 -2.61 41.23 31.66
C GLU A 31 -1.96 42.41 30.90
N ASP A 32 -0.65 42.43 30.61
CA ASP A 32 0.02 43.63 30.07
C ASP A 32 1.15 43.34 29.04
N LYS A 33 1.09 42.21 28.31
CA LYS A 33 1.99 41.98 27.17
C LYS A 33 1.33 42.35 25.87
N PRO A 34 1.99 43.07 24.95
CA PRO A 34 1.45 43.35 23.64
C PRO A 34 1.16 42.01 22.95
N LEU A 35 0.02 41.93 22.24
CA LEU A 35 -0.44 40.75 21.51
C LEU A 35 0.71 40.15 20.69
N THR A 36 1.36 39.12 21.23
CA THR A 36 2.52 38.45 20.62
C THR A 36 2.10 37.24 19.78
N TRP A 37 0.80 36.93 19.75
CA TRP A 37 0.30 35.71 19.14
C TRP A 37 -0.78 36.02 18.11
N VAL A 38 -0.52 35.68 16.85
CA VAL A 38 -1.52 35.66 15.78
C VAL A 38 -1.71 34.21 15.38
N MET A 39 -2.89 33.66 15.61
CA MET A 39 -3.24 32.30 15.21
C MET A 39 -4.09 32.34 13.95
N LEU A 40 -3.55 31.77 12.88
CA LEU A 40 -4.33 31.51 11.68
C LEU A 40 -5.31 30.35 11.93
N THR A 41 -6.60 30.63 11.95
CA THR A 41 -7.66 29.63 12.13
C THR A 41 -8.57 29.55 10.93
N GLY A 42 -9.27 28.44 10.81
CA GLY A 42 -10.27 28.24 9.79
C GLY A 42 -10.08 26.96 8.97
N LYS A 43 -11.12 26.56 8.26
CA LYS A 43 -11.15 25.34 7.45
C LYS A 43 -9.96 25.17 6.48
N PRO A 44 -9.46 26.22 5.81
CA PRO A 44 -8.29 26.08 4.93
C PRO A 44 -7.02 25.70 5.68
N VAL A 45 -6.77 26.33 6.83
CA VAL A 45 -5.57 26.08 7.66
C VAL A 45 -5.62 24.68 8.28
N THR A 46 -6.77 24.30 8.84
CA THR A 46 -6.97 22.95 9.39
C THR A 46 -6.78 21.88 8.32
N ARG A 47 -7.28 22.09 7.09
CA ARG A 47 -7.07 21.16 5.97
C ARG A 47 -5.62 21.06 5.55
N PHE A 48 -4.88 22.15 5.57
CA PHE A 48 -3.46 22.17 5.22
C PHE A 48 -2.63 21.41 6.26
N ILE A 49 -2.81 21.72 7.55
CA ILE A 49 -2.11 21.04 8.66
C ILE A 49 -2.48 19.55 8.70
N ALA A 50 -3.77 19.22 8.54
CA ALA A 50 -4.22 17.84 8.49
C ALA A 50 -3.63 17.09 7.29
N GLY A 51 -3.51 17.74 6.14
CA GLY A 51 -2.93 17.14 4.93
C GLY A 51 -1.46 16.79 5.10
N ASP A 52 -0.69 17.68 5.71
CA ASP A 52 0.75 17.48 5.94
C ASP A 52 1.02 16.38 6.98
N LYS A 53 0.30 16.40 8.11
CA LYS A 53 0.34 15.31 9.09
C LYS A 53 -0.08 13.97 8.51
N MET A 54 -1.17 13.96 7.74
CA MET A 54 -1.65 12.73 7.12
C MET A 54 -0.61 12.10 6.20
N GLN A 55 0.15 12.89 5.45
CA GLN A 55 1.16 12.35 4.53
C GLN A 55 2.29 11.65 5.28
N SER A 56 2.75 12.20 6.41
CA SER A 56 3.80 11.59 7.22
C SER A 56 3.31 10.34 7.98
N GLU A 57 2.10 10.40 8.54
CA GLU A 57 1.47 9.27 9.23
C GLU A 57 1.15 8.11 8.28
N MET A 58 0.83 8.42 7.03
CA MET A 58 0.59 7.45 5.97
C MET A 58 1.82 6.60 5.66
N GLN A 59 2.96 7.23 5.46
CA GLN A 59 4.21 6.50 5.17
C GLN A 59 4.57 5.59 6.33
N SER A 60 4.43 6.08 7.56
CA SER A 60 4.65 5.29 8.77
C SER A 60 3.68 4.11 8.88
N SER A 61 2.40 4.33 8.58
CA SER A 61 1.38 3.27 8.61
C SER A 61 1.60 2.21 7.54
N LEU A 62 1.98 2.60 6.32
CA LEU A 62 2.31 1.65 5.26
C LEU A 62 3.54 0.82 5.61
N PHE A 63 4.58 1.46 6.17
CA PHE A 63 5.78 0.75 6.61
C PHE A 63 5.46 -0.23 7.74
N LEU A 64 4.75 0.22 8.79
CA LEU A 64 4.37 -0.62 9.92
C LEU A 64 3.44 -1.76 9.49
N GLY A 65 2.46 -1.47 8.62
CA GLY A 65 1.57 -2.47 8.03
C GLY A 65 2.34 -3.51 7.22
N SER A 66 3.26 -3.08 6.35
CA SER A 66 4.11 -3.99 5.57
C SER A 66 5.00 -4.87 6.47
N LEU A 67 5.54 -4.29 7.54
CA LEU A 67 6.35 -5.04 8.51
C LEU A 67 5.50 -6.08 9.25
N PHE A 68 4.30 -5.71 9.69
CA PHE A 68 3.39 -6.64 10.37
C PHE A 68 2.96 -7.79 9.45
N VAL A 69 2.64 -7.47 8.20
CA VAL A 69 2.35 -8.46 7.16
C VAL A 69 3.54 -9.38 6.93
N LEU A 70 4.76 -8.85 6.81
CA LEU A 70 5.97 -9.66 6.64
C LEU A 70 6.19 -10.63 7.81
N ILE A 71 5.98 -10.19 9.05
CA ILE A 71 6.09 -11.04 10.24
C ILE A 71 5.05 -12.16 10.18
N THR A 72 3.79 -11.82 9.90
CA THR A 72 2.69 -12.79 9.80
C THR A 72 2.95 -13.83 8.72
N LEU A 73 3.38 -13.40 7.53
CA LEU A 73 3.76 -14.31 6.45
C LEU A 73 4.97 -15.18 6.79
N SER A 74 5.97 -14.61 7.46
CA SER A 74 7.17 -15.36 7.87
C SER A 74 6.82 -16.48 8.84
N ILE A 75 5.88 -16.26 9.73
CA ILE A 75 5.35 -17.28 10.64
C ILE A 75 4.54 -18.32 9.87
N GLY A 76 3.62 -17.89 9.00
CA GLY A 76 2.77 -18.77 8.20
C GLY A 76 3.55 -19.68 7.28
N PHE A 77 4.46 -19.14 6.51
CA PHE A 77 5.31 -19.90 5.57
C PHE A 77 6.50 -20.59 6.25
N ARG A 78 6.79 -20.28 7.52
CA ARG A 78 8.00 -20.71 8.23
C ARG A 78 9.30 -20.39 7.47
N SER A 79 9.26 -19.36 6.62
CA SER A 79 10.36 -18.96 5.74
C SER A 79 10.29 -17.47 5.44
N VAL A 80 11.26 -16.72 5.92
CA VAL A 80 11.39 -15.30 5.63
C VAL A 80 11.59 -15.03 4.13
N LYS A 81 12.31 -15.91 3.43
CA LYS A 81 12.53 -15.78 1.97
C LYS A 81 11.21 -15.84 1.19
N GLN A 82 10.34 -16.81 1.52
CA GLN A 82 9.02 -16.92 0.88
C GLN A 82 8.13 -15.72 1.22
N ALA A 83 8.15 -15.23 2.45
CA ALA A 83 7.43 -14.05 2.88
C ALA A 83 7.87 -12.81 2.09
N MET A 84 9.16 -12.59 1.92
CA MET A 84 9.71 -11.48 1.11
C MET A 84 9.27 -11.57 -0.35
N VAL A 85 9.33 -12.75 -0.95
CA VAL A 85 8.88 -12.99 -2.32
C VAL A 85 7.39 -12.66 -2.48
N SER A 86 6.56 -13.09 -1.53
CA SER A 86 5.11 -12.82 -1.55
C SER A 86 4.77 -11.35 -1.32
N LEU A 87 5.59 -10.60 -0.58
CA LEU A 87 5.40 -9.18 -0.32
C LEU A 87 5.82 -8.29 -1.51
N THR A 88 6.81 -8.70 -2.28
CA THR A 88 7.37 -7.91 -3.39
C THR A 88 6.33 -7.42 -4.41
N PRO A 89 5.42 -8.27 -4.96
CA PRO A 89 4.44 -7.81 -5.94
C PRO A 89 3.46 -6.79 -5.36
N ILE A 90 3.16 -6.88 -4.07
CA ILE A 90 2.23 -5.96 -3.40
C ILE A 90 2.86 -4.57 -3.25
N LEU A 91 4.11 -4.51 -2.83
CA LEU A 91 4.84 -3.23 -2.77
C LEU A 91 4.94 -2.58 -4.15
N LEU A 92 5.13 -3.37 -5.20
CA LEU A 92 5.13 -2.86 -6.58
C LEU A 92 3.77 -2.29 -6.96
N VAL A 93 2.67 -2.95 -6.58
CA VAL A 93 1.31 -2.48 -6.84
C VAL A 93 1.05 -1.14 -6.12
N VAL A 94 1.53 -0.97 -4.90
CA VAL A 94 1.45 0.32 -4.17
C VAL A 94 2.22 1.42 -4.92
N VAL A 95 3.41 1.12 -5.44
CA VAL A 95 4.18 2.06 -6.27
C VAL A 95 3.41 2.42 -7.54
N TRP A 96 2.80 1.45 -8.22
CA TRP A 96 1.96 1.69 -9.40
C TRP A 96 0.73 2.56 -9.06
N LEU A 97 0.11 2.36 -7.90
CA LEU A 97 -0.98 3.21 -7.43
C LEU A 97 -0.56 4.68 -7.37
N TYR A 98 0.55 4.97 -6.72
CA TYR A 98 1.03 6.36 -6.64
C TYR A 98 1.38 6.93 -8.02
N GLY A 99 1.96 6.12 -8.90
CA GLY A 99 2.20 6.48 -10.30
C GLY A 99 0.91 6.84 -11.04
N LEU A 100 -0.15 6.03 -10.87
CA LEU A 100 -1.45 6.28 -11.49
C LEU A 100 -2.12 7.53 -10.92
N ILE A 101 -2.12 7.71 -9.59
CA ILE A 101 -2.68 8.90 -8.93
C ILE A 101 -2.02 10.17 -9.49
N TYR A 102 -0.69 10.15 -9.62
CA TYR A 102 0.08 11.26 -10.20
C TYR A 102 -0.26 11.48 -11.68
N ALA A 103 -0.29 10.41 -12.48
CA ALA A 103 -0.58 10.48 -13.92
C ALA A 103 -1.97 11.01 -14.24
N PHE A 104 -2.97 10.72 -13.40
CA PHE A 104 -4.33 11.23 -13.52
C PHE A 104 -4.54 12.60 -12.87
N GLY A 105 -3.50 13.22 -12.31
CA GLY A 105 -3.56 14.54 -11.68
C GLY A 105 -4.36 14.59 -10.38
N TYR A 106 -4.56 13.46 -9.71
CA TYR A 106 -5.20 13.42 -8.39
C TYR A 106 -4.22 13.81 -7.29
N SER A 107 -4.73 14.50 -6.28
CA SER A 107 -3.95 14.83 -5.09
C SER A 107 -3.92 13.66 -4.11
N LEU A 108 -2.80 13.50 -3.41
CA LEU A 108 -2.73 12.62 -2.26
C LEU A 108 -3.67 13.14 -1.15
N ASN A 109 -4.60 12.32 -0.73
CA ASN A 109 -5.58 12.65 0.29
C ASN A 109 -5.93 11.37 1.09
N ILE A 110 -6.80 11.51 2.10
CA ILE A 110 -7.22 10.39 2.95
C ILE A 110 -7.76 9.19 2.15
N VAL A 111 -8.39 9.46 1.01
CA VAL A 111 -8.95 8.41 0.15
C VAL A 111 -7.86 7.60 -0.50
N THR A 112 -6.87 8.27 -1.10
CA THR A 112 -5.75 7.59 -1.78
C THR A 112 -4.89 6.78 -0.81
N VAL A 113 -4.76 7.25 0.43
CA VAL A 113 -4.12 6.51 1.54
C VAL A 113 -4.89 5.25 1.88
N THR A 114 -6.20 5.39 2.05
CA THR A 114 -7.08 4.26 2.37
C THR A 114 -7.02 3.21 1.26
N ILE A 115 -7.00 3.62 -0.01
CA ILE A 115 -6.86 2.70 -1.14
C ILE A 115 -5.53 1.94 -1.07
N ALA A 116 -4.42 2.62 -0.77
CA ALA A 116 -3.11 1.98 -0.63
C ALA A 116 -3.12 0.91 0.48
N THR A 117 -3.74 1.21 1.63
CA THR A 117 -3.85 0.27 2.74
C THR A 117 -4.72 -0.94 2.40
N ILE A 118 -5.87 -0.72 1.73
CA ILE A 118 -6.74 -1.81 1.26
C ILE A 118 -6.03 -2.67 0.22
N SER A 119 -5.31 -2.04 -0.72
CA SER A 119 -4.52 -2.77 -1.72
C SER A 119 -3.48 -3.68 -1.11
N LEU A 120 -2.84 -3.25 -0.02
CA LEU A 120 -1.89 -4.06 0.71
C LEU A 120 -2.59 -5.29 1.32
N GLY A 121 -3.79 -5.12 1.90
CA GLY A 121 -4.56 -6.22 2.49
C GLY A 121 -5.10 -7.20 1.45
N VAL A 122 -5.81 -6.72 0.44
CA VAL A 122 -6.40 -7.57 -0.61
C VAL A 122 -5.33 -8.20 -1.51
N GLY A 123 -4.28 -7.44 -1.84
CA GLY A 123 -3.20 -7.93 -2.70
C GLY A 123 -2.43 -9.09 -2.09
N ILE A 124 -2.25 -9.09 -0.76
CA ILE A 124 -1.52 -10.17 -0.09
C ILE A 124 -2.26 -11.50 -0.15
N ASP A 125 -3.58 -11.49 -0.10
CA ASP A 125 -4.38 -12.70 -0.16
C ASP A 125 -4.16 -13.45 -1.48
N TYR A 126 -4.07 -12.74 -2.59
CA TYR A 126 -3.76 -13.36 -3.88
C TYR A 126 -2.35 -13.98 -3.91
N CYS A 127 -1.36 -13.29 -3.32
CA CYS A 127 0.01 -13.79 -3.24
C CYS A 127 0.12 -15.01 -2.32
N ILE A 128 -0.61 -15.04 -1.21
CA ILE A 128 -0.67 -16.19 -0.30
C ILE A 128 -1.23 -17.40 -1.04
N HIS A 129 -2.38 -17.26 -1.71
CA HIS A 129 -2.99 -18.36 -2.43
C HIS A 129 -2.10 -18.92 -3.55
N VAL A 130 -1.42 -18.05 -4.30
CA VAL A 130 -0.46 -18.46 -5.33
C VAL A 130 0.70 -19.24 -4.71
N THR A 131 1.28 -18.71 -3.63
CA THR A 131 2.45 -19.31 -2.96
C THR A 131 2.09 -20.65 -2.30
N GLU A 132 0.96 -20.71 -1.58
CA GLU A 132 0.49 -21.96 -0.96
C GLU A 132 0.16 -23.02 -2.01
N ARG A 133 -0.51 -22.63 -3.10
CA ARG A 133 -0.79 -23.59 -4.18
C ARG A 133 0.47 -24.14 -4.81
N TYR A 134 1.45 -23.29 -5.05
CA TYR A 134 2.75 -23.73 -5.55
C TYR A 134 3.41 -24.71 -4.59
N ARG A 135 3.39 -24.43 -3.29
CA ARG A 135 3.94 -25.26 -2.23
C ARG A 135 3.24 -26.63 -2.16
N GLU A 136 1.90 -26.65 -2.14
CA GLU A 136 1.13 -27.90 -2.18
C GLU A 136 1.51 -28.80 -3.38
N GLU A 137 1.68 -28.21 -4.56
CA GLU A 137 2.03 -28.96 -5.76
C GLU A 137 3.47 -29.51 -5.65
N LYS A 138 4.38 -28.78 -5.00
CA LYS A 138 5.75 -29.26 -4.71
C LYS A 138 5.75 -30.39 -3.68
N GLU A 139 4.95 -30.31 -2.62
CA GLU A 139 4.81 -31.34 -1.60
C GLU A 139 4.23 -32.67 -2.19
N LYS A 140 3.45 -32.59 -3.27
CA LYS A 140 2.99 -33.76 -4.04
C LYS A 140 4.08 -34.39 -4.94
N GLY A 141 5.33 -33.93 -4.84
CA GLY A 141 6.46 -34.44 -5.62
C GLY A 141 6.51 -33.94 -7.06
N LYS A 142 5.74 -32.93 -7.44
CA LYS A 142 5.76 -32.35 -8.79
C LYS A 142 7.02 -31.50 -8.99
N ASN A 143 7.55 -31.56 -10.22
CA ASN A 143 8.65 -30.68 -10.58
C ASN A 143 8.18 -29.21 -10.68
N HIS A 144 9.10 -28.26 -10.80
CA HIS A 144 8.82 -26.83 -10.81
C HIS A 144 7.78 -26.43 -11.88
N GLN A 145 7.93 -26.90 -13.12
CA GLN A 145 7.02 -26.58 -14.22
C GLN A 145 5.60 -27.14 -14.00
N GLN A 146 5.48 -28.32 -13.42
CA GLN A 146 4.20 -28.92 -13.09
C GLN A 146 3.52 -28.20 -11.93
N ALA A 147 4.27 -27.72 -10.95
CA ALA A 147 3.75 -26.93 -9.83
C ALA A 147 3.22 -25.57 -10.34
N LEU A 148 3.94 -24.89 -11.22
CA LEU A 148 3.48 -23.64 -11.84
C LEU A 148 2.21 -23.85 -12.71
N LYS A 149 2.10 -24.96 -13.44
CA LYS A 149 0.86 -25.31 -14.14
C LYS A 149 -0.31 -25.54 -13.19
N GLY A 150 -0.06 -26.09 -12.01
CA GLY A 150 -1.08 -26.24 -10.97
C GLY A 150 -1.59 -24.90 -10.44
N VAL A 151 -0.73 -23.91 -10.32
CA VAL A 151 -1.11 -22.53 -9.97
C VAL A 151 -1.95 -21.88 -11.08
N GLY A 152 -1.50 -22.00 -12.34
CA GLY A 152 -2.18 -21.41 -13.50
C GLY A 152 -3.55 -22.03 -13.84
N GLY A 153 -3.89 -23.18 -13.23
CA GLY A 153 -5.16 -23.86 -13.45
C GLY A 153 -6.26 -23.36 -12.51
N ALA A 154 -6.77 -24.27 -11.66
CA ALA A 154 -7.91 -24.01 -10.79
C ALA A 154 -7.68 -22.85 -9.80
N CYS A 155 -6.45 -22.67 -9.32
CA CYS A 155 -6.13 -21.58 -8.41
C CYS A 155 -6.29 -20.21 -9.07
N ALA A 156 -5.68 -20.02 -10.26
CA ALA A 156 -5.83 -18.76 -10.99
C ALA A 156 -7.28 -18.44 -11.33
N LEU A 157 -8.07 -19.46 -11.73
CA LEU A 157 -9.50 -19.28 -12.01
C LEU A 157 -10.29 -18.84 -10.79
N ALA A 158 -10.02 -19.42 -9.62
CA ALA A 158 -10.66 -19.03 -8.36
C ALA A 158 -10.29 -17.59 -7.97
N LEU A 159 -9.02 -17.19 -8.12
CA LEU A 159 -8.56 -15.84 -7.84
C LEU A 159 -9.19 -14.81 -8.78
N VAL A 160 -9.32 -15.14 -10.07
CA VAL A 160 -10.03 -14.29 -11.05
C VAL A 160 -11.50 -14.14 -10.64
N GLY A 161 -12.16 -15.21 -10.22
CA GLY A 161 -13.56 -15.15 -9.76
C GLY A 161 -13.74 -14.23 -8.55
N SER A 162 -12.86 -14.33 -7.56
CA SER A 162 -12.84 -13.43 -6.40
C SER A 162 -12.60 -11.98 -6.83
N ALA A 163 -11.56 -11.73 -7.64
CA ALA A 163 -11.23 -10.38 -8.11
C ALA A 163 -12.36 -9.73 -8.92
N VAL A 164 -13.07 -10.50 -9.75
CA VAL A 164 -14.25 -10.00 -10.50
C VAL A 164 -15.36 -9.57 -9.53
N SER A 165 -15.61 -10.33 -8.47
CA SER A 165 -16.59 -9.97 -7.45
C SER A 165 -16.21 -8.67 -6.74
N ASP A 166 -14.94 -8.53 -6.33
CA ASP A 166 -14.43 -7.34 -5.65
C ASP A 166 -14.49 -6.11 -6.58
N VAL A 167 -14.03 -6.26 -7.83
CA VAL A 167 -14.10 -5.20 -8.85
C VAL A 167 -15.54 -4.77 -9.09
N ALA A 168 -16.50 -5.69 -9.17
CA ALA A 168 -17.92 -5.37 -9.33
C ALA A 168 -18.44 -4.56 -8.14
N GLY A 169 -18.07 -4.92 -6.90
CA GLY A 169 -18.42 -4.17 -5.71
C GLY A 169 -17.89 -2.74 -5.73
N PHE A 170 -16.61 -2.56 -6.02
CA PHE A 170 -15.99 -1.23 -6.11
C PHE A 170 -16.46 -0.42 -7.33
N ALA A 171 -16.78 -1.07 -8.44
CA ALA A 171 -17.38 -0.41 -9.61
C ALA A 171 -18.74 0.21 -9.27
N ILE A 172 -19.56 -0.45 -8.45
CA ILE A 172 -20.81 0.14 -7.97
C ILE A 172 -20.53 1.40 -7.12
N ILE A 173 -19.53 1.36 -6.23
CA ILE A 173 -19.13 2.54 -5.44
C ILE A 173 -18.64 3.67 -6.38
N ALA A 174 -17.94 3.33 -7.46
CA ALA A 174 -17.47 4.29 -8.46
C ALA A 174 -18.59 5.01 -9.21
N THR A 175 -19.83 4.52 -9.19
CA THR A 175 -20.98 5.22 -9.78
C THR A 175 -21.56 6.33 -8.88
N SER A 176 -21.01 6.51 -7.67
CA SER A 176 -21.48 7.52 -6.74
C SER A 176 -21.31 8.93 -7.29
N SER A 177 -22.31 9.77 -7.07
CA SER A 177 -22.25 11.20 -7.39
C SER A 177 -21.31 12.00 -6.47
N MET A 178 -20.91 11.43 -5.34
CA MET A 178 -19.94 12.04 -4.43
C MET A 178 -18.52 11.73 -4.94
N GLY A 179 -17.78 12.78 -5.33
CA GLY A 179 -16.43 12.63 -5.90
C GLY A 179 -15.45 11.81 -5.04
N LEU A 180 -15.62 11.84 -3.72
CA LEU A 180 -14.80 11.04 -2.80
C LEU A 180 -15.03 9.54 -2.99
N PHE A 181 -16.28 9.09 -3.01
CA PHE A 181 -16.62 7.69 -3.22
C PHE A 181 -16.37 7.23 -4.66
N ASN A 182 -16.64 8.11 -5.64
CA ASN A 182 -16.32 7.83 -7.04
C ASN A 182 -14.82 7.52 -7.22
N THR A 183 -13.95 8.41 -6.72
CA THR A 183 -12.48 8.22 -6.77
C THR A 183 -12.06 6.96 -6.02
N PHE A 184 -12.61 6.74 -4.84
CA PHE A 184 -12.33 5.56 -4.03
C PHE A 184 -12.68 4.27 -4.77
N GLY A 185 -13.91 4.16 -5.30
CA GLY A 185 -14.36 2.97 -6.03
C GLY A 185 -13.54 2.70 -7.29
N LEU A 186 -13.27 3.75 -8.10
CA LEU A 186 -12.52 3.62 -9.34
C LEU A 186 -11.10 3.11 -9.11
N PHE A 187 -10.34 3.78 -8.23
CA PHE A 187 -8.96 3.38 -7.97
C PHE A 187 -8.86 2.05 -7.24
N SER A 188 -9.80 1.73 -6.34
CA SER A 188 -9.83 0.41 -5.69
C SER A 188 -10.07 -0.70 -6.70
N ALA A 189 -11.00 -0.54 -7.64
CA ALA A 189 -11.23 -1.52 -8.71
C ALA A 189 -9.98 -1.72 -9.58
N ILE A 190 -9.31 -0.63 -9.99
CA ILE A 190 -8.06 -0.70 -10.76
C ILE A 190 -6.98 -1.44 -9.96
N MET A 191 -6.84 -1.14 -8.68
CA MET A 191 -5.82 -1.75 -7.82
C MET A 191 -6.02 -3.23 -7.62
N ILE A 192 -7.26 -3.71 -7.51
CA ILE A 192 -7.56 -5.14 -7.42
C ILE A 192 -7.11 -5.87 -8.68
N VAL A 193 -7.39 -5.31 -9.86
CA VAL A 193 -6.94 -5.90 -11.13
C VAL A 193 -5.41 -5.93 -11.21
N LEU A 194 -4.74 -4.85 -10.85
CA LEU A 194 -3.28 -4.78 -10.82
C LEU A 194 -2.68 -5.77 -9.80
N SER A 195 -3.28 -5.92 -8.63
CA SER A 195 -2.86 -6.87 -7.59
C SER A 195 -3.00 -8.31 -8.07
N LEU A 196 -4.09 -8.65 -8.74
CA LEU A 196 -4.28 -9.97 -9.33
C LEU A 196 -3.20 -10.26 -10.40
N ILE A 197 -2.97 -9.34 -11.31
CA ILE A 197 -1.93 -9.49 -12.37
C ILE A 197 -0.55 -9.62 -11.73
N ALA A 198 -0.22 -8.75 -10.78
CA ALA A 198 1.06 -8.78 -10.09
C ALA A 198 1.25 -10.10 -9.32
N SER A 199 0.22 -10.58 -8.64
CA SER A 199 0.26 -11.85 -7.93
C SER A 199 0.48 -13.04 -8.88
N LEU A 200 -0.28 -13.12 -9.96
CA LEU A 200 -0.17 -14.24 -10.89
C LEU A 200 1.14 -14.22 -11.70
N VAL A 201 1.65 -13.04 -12.06
CA VAL A 201 2.85 -12.93 -12.93
C VAL A 201 4.12 -12.83 -12.07
N ILE A 202 4.15 -11.88 -11.14
CA ILE A 202 5.39 -11.56 -10.41
C ILE A 202 5.68 -12.61 -9.34
N THR A 203 4.65 -13.08 -8.59
CA THR A 203 4.87 -14.12 -7.58
C THR A 203 5.30 -15.42 -8.24
N THR A 204 4.69 -15.83 -9.36
CA THR A 204 5.09 -17.05 -10.06
C THR A 204 6.50 -16.94 -10.65
N ALA A 205 6.86 -15.78 -11.20
CA ALA A 205 8.22 -15.55 -11.71
C ALA A 205 9.26 -15.56 -10.57
N ALA A 206 8.94 -14.92 -9.44
CA ALA A 206 9.82 -14.87 -8.28
C ALA A 206 10.02 -16.26 -7.63
N LEU A 207 8.97 -17.08 -7.57
CA LEU A 207 9.06 -18.48 -7.16
C LEU A 207 9.93 -19.31 -8.11
N GLY A 208 9.90 -18.99 -9.41
CA GLY A 208 10.77 -19.60 -10.42
C GLY A 208 12.24 -19.30 -10.17
N ILE A 209 12.59 -18.06 -9.94
CA ILE A 209 13.97 -17.63 -9.64
C ILE A 209 14.47 -18.26 -8.35
N MET A 210 13.65 -18.28 -7.31
CA MET A 210 14.01 -18.86 -6.01
C MET A 210 14.30 -20.37 -6.13
N HIS A 211 13.57 -21.08 -6.99
CA HIS A 211 13.83 -22.50 -7.22
C HIS A 211 15.17 -22.74 -7.96
N TYR A 212 15.53 -21.86 -8.87
CA TYR A 212 16.80 -21.96 -9.60
C TYR A 212 17.99 -21.82 -8.66
N ASP A 213 17.96 -20.89 -7.72
CA ASP A 213 19.00 -20.72 -6.69
C ASP A 213 19.16 -21.93 -5.77
N PHE A 214 18.07 -22.59 -5.42
CA PHE A 214 18.12 -23.82 -4.60
C PHE A 214 18.71 -25.00 -5.37
N SER A 215 18.41 -25.11 -6.65
CA SER A 215 18.94 -26.20 -7.51
C SER A 215 20.44 -26.09 -7.78
N THR A 216 20.97 -24.86 -7.79
CA THR A 216 22.40 -24.60 -8.00
C THR A 216 23.23 -24.70 -6.73
N SER A 217 22.61 -24.70 -5.57
CA SER A 217 23.28 -24.79 -4.25
C SER A 217 23.34 -26.20 -3.67
N GLU A 218 22.72 -27.21 -4.29
CA GLU A 218 22.98 -28.61 -3.92
C GLU A 218 24.31 -29.03 -4.57
N PRO A 219 25.36 -29.39 -3.77
CA PRO A 219 26.55 -29.99 -4.31
C PRO A 219 26.15 -31.33 -4.90
N SER A 220 26.51 -31.50 -6.17
CA SER A 220 26.41 -32.78 -6.86
C SER A 220 27.10 -33.89 -6.07
N THR A 221 26.35 -34.52 -5.19
CA THR A 221 26.74 -35.85 -4.68
C THR A 221 26.39 -36.84 -5.79
N GLN A 222 27.24 -36.89 -6.80
CA GLN A 222 27.25 -38.01 -7.74
C GLN A 222 28.18 -39.06 -7.20
N GLU A 223 27.57 -40.19 -6.93
CA GLU A 223 27.99 -41.57 -7.26
C GLU A 223 29.50 -41.90 -7.12
N GLU A 224 29.80 -42.63 -6.12
CA GLU A 224 30.67 -43.82 -6.26
C GLU A 224 29.99 -45.07 -5.67
#